data_45e0db0fb68a35c2d3fd73dee71d121b
#
_entry.id   45e0db0fb68a35c2d3fd73dee71d121b
#
_cell.length_a   1.000
_cell.length_b   1.000
_cell.length_c   1.000
_cell.angle_alpha   90.00
_cell.angle_beta   90.00
_cell.angle_gamma   90.00
#
_symmetry.space_group_name_H-M   'P 1'
#
loop_
_entity.id
_entity.type
_entity.pdbx_description
1 polymer ?
#
loop_
_entity_poly.entity_id
_entity_poly.type
_entity_poly.pdbx_seq_one_letter_code
_entity_poly.pdbx_strand_id
1 'polypeptide(L)'
;MQLPIVAPAPIVTAHADIFRDLFENRCQFRHFQHYLTGLIVLDNKSLANSTRCVLESADKTNLSRFFSDAPWFQEHVNDRRVASLLQQTKEVRVSKADAALSLDDTLCEHVGSLFDSGDRHDHHGDDPYPLAHHPVTSHDVSGPVRFPVDLRVSRRDEALTRWEECVHQHVPDRPIPAKKKERARLQKDVDPIL
;
A
#
# COMPACT_ATOMS: atom_id res chain seq x y z
N MET A 1 -1.28 10.31 28.41
CA MET A 1 -0.88 8.96 28.87
C MET A 1 -1.71 7.95 28.12
N GLN A 2 -1.11 7.10 27.29
CA GLN A 2 -1.83 6.13 26.47
C GLN A 2 -1.91 4.82 27.23
N LEU A 3 -3.13 4.25 27.37
CA LEU A 3 -3.32 2.99 28.07
C LEU A 3 -2.80 1.81 27.21
N PRO A 4 -2.27 0.75 27.83
CA PRO A 4 -1.79 -0.40 27.09
C PRO A 4 -2.97 -1.20 26.49
N ILE A 5 -2.76 -1.75 25.31
CA ILE A 5 -3.70 -2.66 24.64
C ILE A 5 -3.52 -4.05 25.26
N VAL A 6 -4.52 -4.50 26.00
CA VAL A 6 -4.50 -5.79 26.70
C VAL A 6 -5.16 -6.93 25.92
N ALA A 7 -5.97 -6.60 24.90
CA ALA A 7 -6.64 -7.57 24.05
C ALA A 7 -6.97 -6.91 22.69
N PRO A 8 -7.23 -7.69 21.63
CA PRO A 8 -7.75 -7.16 20.39
C PRO A 8 -9.06 -6.39 20.59
N ALA A 9 -9.25 -5.30 19.84
CA ALA A 9 -10.49 -4.53 19.86
C ALA A 9 -11.69 -5.43 19.51
N PRO A 10 -12.86 -5.23 20.11
CA PRO A 10 -14.04 -6.07 19.85
C PRO A 10 -14.41 -6.16 18.37
N ILE A 11 -14.30 -5.08 17.63
CA ILE A 11 -14.55 -5.06 16.18
C ILE A 11 -13.54 -5.95 15.42
N VAL A 12 -12.28 -5.97 15.84
CA VAL A 12 -11.27 -6.86 15.25
C VAL A 12 -11.61 -8.31 15.55
N THR A 13 -11.94 -8.62 16.80
CA THR A 13 -12.33 -9.99 17.19
C THR A 13 -13.56 -10.47 16.42
N ALA A 14 -14.55 -9.60 16.19
CA ALA A 14 -15.78 -9.96 15.49
C ALA A 14 -15.58 -10.23 13.99
N HIS A 15 -14.60 -9.60 13.36
CA HIS A 15 -14.43 -9.63 11.90
C HIS A 15 -13.14 -10.29 11.40
N ALA A 16 -12.16 -10.55 12.28
CA ALA A 16 -10.88 -11.09 11.85
C ALA A 16 -10.90 -12.59 11.53
N ASP A 17 -11.86 -13.35 12.04
CA ASP A 17 -11.89 -14.82 11.89
C ASP A 17 -11.93 -15.30 10.43
N ILE A 18 -12.47 -14.48 9.51
CA ILE A 18 -12.46 -14.78 8.07
C ILE A 18 -11.04 -14.88 7.47
N PHE A 19 -10.04 -14.37 8.17
CA PHE A 19 -8.62 -14.36 7.71
C PHE A 19 -7.79 -15.46 8.37
N ARG A 20 -8.37 -16.22 9.32
CA ARG A 20 -7.61 -17.13 10.19
C ARG A 20 -6.81 -18.18 9.44
N ASP A 21 -7.38 -18.73 8.38
CA ASP A 21 -6.78 -19.77 7.54
C ASP A 21 -5.66 -19.24 6.61
N LEU A 22 -5.48 -17.92 6.52
CA LEU A 22 -4.38 -17.29 5.79
C LEU A 22 -3.06 -17.29 6.58
N PHE A 23 -3.09 -17.70 7.84
CA PHE A 23 -1.93 -17.73 8.72
C PHE A 23 -1.61 -19.15 9.15
N GLU A 24 -0.33 -19.53 9.12
CA GLU A 24 0.12 -20.89 9.46
C GLU A 24 -0.22 -21.31 10.88
N ASN A 25 -0.22 -20.36 11.81
CA ASN A 25 -0.42 -20.65 13.22
C ASN A 25 -1.18 -19.56 13.96
N ARG A 26 -1.63 -19.90 15.18
CA ARG A 26 -2.37 -18.99 16.02
C ARG A 26 -1.59 -17.75 16.45
N CYS A 27 -0.27 -17.84 16.56
CA CYS A 27 0.55 -16.70 16.96
C CYS A 27 0.58 -15.63 15.86
N GLN A 28 0.75 -16.03 14.60
CA GLN A 28 0.69 -15.11 13.46
C GLN A 28 -0.66 -14.43 13.36
N PHE A 29 -1.75 -15.19 13.47
CA PHE A 29 -3.11 -14.63 13.48
C PHE A 29 -3.32 -13.63 14.63
N ARG A 30 -2.77 -13.90 15.81
CA ARG A 30 -2.83 -12.99 16.96
C ARG A 30 -2.03 -11.71 16.71
N HIS A 31 -0.86 -11.78 16.07
CA HIS A 31 -0.09 -10.61 15.66
C HIS A 31 -0.87 -9.76 14.67
N PHE A 32 -1.54 -10.38 13.70
CA PHE A 32 -2.44 -9.70 12.78
C PHE A 32 -3.57 -8.94 13.52
N GLN A 33 -4.24 -9.59 14.46
CA GLN A 33 -5.30 -8.96 15.27
C GLN A 33 -4.77 -7.79 16.11
N HIS A 34 -3.60 -7.94 16.73
CA HIS A 34 -2.95 -6.87 17.49
C HIS A 34 -2.58 -5.68 16.61
N TYR A 35 -2.05 -5.94 15.43
CA TYR A 35 -1.72 -4.89 14.47
C TYR A 35 -2.95 -4.12 14.02
N LEU A 36 -4.01 -4.81 13.62
CA LEU A 36 -5.29 -4.17 13.26
C LEU A 36 -5.85 -3.33 14.41
N THR A 37 -5.75 -3.84 15.63
CA THR A 37 -6.17 -3.10 16.83
C THR A 37 -5.34 -1.83 16.99
N GLY A 38 -4.03 -1.93 16.83
CA GLY A 38 -3.12 -0.78 16.87
C GLY A 38 -3.47 0.27 15.82
N LEU A 39 -3.80 -0.14 14.60
CA LEU A 39 -4.24 0.78 13.53
C LEU A 39 -5.55 1.51 13.87
N ILE A 40 -6.45 0.89 14.64
CA ILE A 40 -7.73 1.49 15.03
C ILE A 40 -7.58 2.42 16.23
N VAL A 41 -6.84 1.99 17.26
CA VAL A 41 -6.86 2.60 18.59
C VAL A 41 -5.75 3.62 18.80
N LEU A 42 -4.59 3.45 18.14
CA LEU A 42 -3.42 4.30 18.38
C LEU A 42 -3.42 5.53 17.47
N ASP A 43 -3.03 6.69 18.02
CA ASP A 43 -2.83 7.89 17.22
C ASP A 43 -1.61 7.74 16.29
N ASN A 44 -0.48 7.28 16.85
CA ASN A 44 0.70 6.95 16.07
C ASN A 44 0.63 5.50 15.57
N LYS A 45 0.39 5.34 14.28
CA LYS A 45 0.20 4.05 13.57
C LYS A 45 1.50 3.30 13.28
N SER A 46 2.65 3.78 13.76
CA SER A 46 3.93 3.09 13.50
C SER A 46 3.99 1.72 14.17
N LEU A 47 4.67 0.79 13.51
CA LEU A 47 4.89 -0.57 14.04
C LEU A 47 5.56 -0.54 15.41
N ALA A 48 6.56 0.34 15.59
CA ALA A 48 7.26 0.51 16.84
C ALA A 48 6.35 0.99 17.98
N ASN A 49 5.37 1.87 17.69
CA ASN A 49 4.41 2.32 18.68
C ASN A 49 3.38 1.21 19.00
N SER A 50 2.88 0.51 17.99
CA SER A 50 1.98 -0.64 18.17
C SER A 50 2.62 -1.68 19.08
N THR A 51 3.89 -2.02 18.86
CA THR A 51 4.63 -2.98 19.70
C THR A 51 4.79 -2.53 21.15
N ARG A 52 5.00 -1.22 21.39
CA ARG A 52 5.12 -0.67 22.75
C ARG A 52 3.80 -0.68 23.52
N CYS A 53 2.68 -0.51 22.82
CA CYS A 53 1.36 -0.38 23.44
C CYS A 53 0.67 -1.72 23.67
N VAL A 54 1.11 -2.83 23.05
CA VAL A 54 0.52 -4.16 23.27
C VAL A 54 1.18 -4.84 24.47
N LEU A 55 0.39 -5.08 25.53
CA LEU A 55 0.89 -5.61 26.81
C LEU A 55 1.37 -7.06 26.70
N GLU A 56 0.75 -7.87 25.85
CA GLU A 56 1.08 -9.29 25.67
C GLU A 56 2.23 -9.55 24.67
N SER A 57 2.82 -8.50 24.12
CA SER A 57 4.01 -8.63 23.29
C SER A 57 5.22 -8.91 24.17
N ALA A 58 5.43 -10.18 24.48
CA ALA A 58 6.61 -10.64 25.26
C ALA A 58 7.94 -10.28 24.57
N ASP A 59 7.93 -10.02 23.27
CA ASP A 59 9.10 -9.61 22.50
C ASP A 59 8.71 -8.59 21.43
N LYS A 60 9.34 -7.42 21.49
CA LYS A 60 9.17 -6.33 20.51
C LYS A 60 9.55 -6.75 19.09
N THR A 61 10.36 -7.78 18.94
CA THR A 61 10.83 -8.32 17.67
C THR A 61 9.76 -9.15 16.95
N ASN A 62 8.83 -9.76 17.68
CA ASN A 62 7.86 -10.70 17.11
C ASN A 62 6.91 -10.06 16.11
N LEU A 63 6.43 -8.85 16.37
CA LEU A 63 5.55 -8.15 15.40
C LEU A 63 6.32 -7.73 14.15
N SER A 64 7.58 -7.31 14.28
CA SER A 64 8.43 -7.02 13.12
C SER A 64 8.67 -8.27 12.28
N ARG A 65 9.04 -9.41 12.91
CA ARG A 65 9.21 -10.68 12.21
C ARG A 65 7.93 -11.20 11.56
N PHE A 66 6.78 -10.92 12.15
CA PHE A 66 5.50 -11.24 11.53
C PHE A 66 5.34 -10.55 10.17
N PHE A 67 5.84 -9.33 10.01
CA PHE A 67 5.78 -8.61 8.73
C PHE A 67 6.89 -8.99 7.76
N SER A 68 8.11 -9.30 8.25
CA SER A 68 9.27 -9.58 7.38
C SER A 68 9.39 -11.05 7.00
N ASP A 69 9.05 -11.98 7.90
CA ASP A 69 9.45 -13.37 7.79
C ASP A 69 8.25 -14.34 7.70
N ALA A 70 7.06 -13.95 8.14
CA ALA A 70 5.91 -14.85 8.11
C ALA A 70 5.35 -15.01 6.68
N PRO A 71 5.01 -16.24 6.24
CA PRO A 71 4.61 -16.55 4.87
C PRO A 71 3.13 -16.22 4.60
N TRP A 72 2.69 -15.02 4.93
CA TRP A 72 1.38 -14.51 4.57
C TRP A 72 1.50 -13.43 3.49
N PHE A 73 0.48 -13.29 2.66
CA PHE A 73 0.46 -12.36 1.55
C PHE A 73 -0.68 -11.35 1.72
N GLN A 74 -0.35 -10.08 1.60
CA GLN A 74 -1.34 -8.98 1.70
C GLN A 74 -2.44 -9.09 0.64
N GLU A 75 -2.10 -9.62 -0.54
CA GLU A 75 -3.05 -9.85 -1.62
C GLU A 75 -4.14 -10.83 -1.20
N HIS A 76 -3.79 -11.94 -0.55
CA HIS A 76 -4.78 -12.92 -0.07
C HIS A 76 -5.68 -12.33 1.02
N VAL A 77 -5.13 -11.48 1.90
CA VAL A 77 -5.93 -10.76 2.91
C VAL A 77 -6.90 -9.80 2.21
N ASN A 78 -6.43 -9.04 1.21
CA ASN A 78 -7.27 -8.13 0.45
C ASN A 78 -8.37 -8.86 -0.32
N ASP A 79 -8.05 -9.94 -1.03
CA ASP A 79 -9.01 -10.75 -1.77
C ASP A 79 -10.11 -11.31 -0.86
N ARG A 80 -9.72 -11.83 0.31
CA ARG A 80 -10.66 -12.35 1.31
C ARG A 80 -11.56 -11.24 1.85
N ARG A 81 -11.00 -10.06 2.12
CA ARG A 81 -11.75 -8.88 2.56
C ARG A 81 -12.78 -8.46 1.50
N VAL A 82 -12.35 -8.32 0.25
CA VAL A 82 -13.23 -7.92 -0.85
C VAL A 82 -14.34 -8.96 -1.07
N ALA A 83 -14.00 -10.24 -1.09
CA ALA A 83 -14.99 -11.31 -1.24
C ALA A 83 -16.04 -11.29 -0.12
N SER A 84 -15.62 -11.07 1.13
CA SER A 84 -16.51 -10.94 2.27
C SER A 84 -17.44 -9.72 2.15
N LEU A 85 -16.91 -8.56 1.74
CA LEU A 85 -17.70 -7.34 1.54
C LEU A 85 -18.71 -7.51 0.40
N LEU A 86 -18.31 -8.12 -0.70
CA LEU A 86 -19.20 -8.42 -1.82
C LEU A 86 -20.35 -9.34 -1.40
N GLN A 87 -20.06 -10.33 -0.58
CA GLN A 87 -21.08 -11.25 -0.05
C GLN A 87 -22.05 -10.54 0.92
N GLN A 88 -21.53 -9.75 1.85
CA GLN A 88 -22.32 -9.02 2.83
C GLN A 88 -23.21 -7.94 2.21
N THR A 89 -22.78 -7.34 1.10
CA THR A 89 -23.50 -6.25 0.43
C THR A 89 -24.34 -6.70 -0.75
N LYS A 90 -24.39 -8.01 -1.05
CA LYS A 90 -25.03 -8.58 -2.25
C LYS A 90 -26.45 -8.08 -2.48
N GLU A 91 -27.26 -7.96 -1.43
CA GLU A 91 -28.67 -7.60 -1.54
C GLU A 91 -28.92 -6.10 -1.69
N VAL A 92 -27.95 -5.26 -1.30
CA VAL A 92 -28.09 -3.79 -1.33
C VAL A 92 -27.32 -3.16 -2.49
N ARG A 93 -26.54 -3.94 -3.23
CA ARG A 93 -25.83 -3.48 -4.43
C ARG A 93 -26.78 -3.30 -5.61
N VAL A 94 -26.52 -2.27 -6.39
CA VAL A 94 -27.23 -2.05 -7.68
C VAL A 94 -26.67 -2.97 -8.77
N SER A 95 -27.34 -3.01 -9.92
CA SER A 95 -26.87 -3.77 -11.07
C SER A 95 -25.48 -3.27 -11.54
N LYS A 96 -24.75 -4.13 -12.25
CA LYS A 96 -23.45 -3.76 -12.82
C LYS A 96 -23.52 -2.53 -13.75
N ALA A 97 -24.66 -2.31 -14.41
CA ALA A 97 -24.87 -1.17 -15.30
C ALA A 97 -24.88 0.17 -14.53
N ASP A 98 -25.27 0.14 -13.26
CA ASP A 98 -25.44 1.31 -12.41
C ASP A 98 -24.31 1.43 -11.36
N ALA A 99 -23.33 0.53 -11.41
CA ALA A 99 -22.15 0.54 -10.54
C ALA A 99 -20.99 1.25 -11.23
N ALA A 100 -20.10 1.86 -10.43
CA ALA A 100 -18.90 2.50 -10.91
C ALA A 100 -17.66 2.01 -10.13
N LEU A 101 -16.52 1.95 -10.81
CA LEU A 101 -15.21 1.83 -10.19
C LEU A 101 -14.58 3.22 -10.17
N SER A 102 -14.38 3.78 -8.98
CA SER A 102 -13.64 5.03 -8.80
C SER A 102 -12.16 4.72 -8.60
N LEU A 103 -11.31 5.43 -9.33
CA LEU A 103 -9.86 5.40 -9.15
C LEU A 103 -9.43 6.77 -8.64
N ASP A 104 -8.58 6.77 -7.63
CA ASP A 104 -8.02 7.98 -7.03
C ASP A 104 -6.56 7.77 -6.70
N ASP A 105 -5.77 8.81 -6.87
CA ASP A 105 -4.35 8.81 -6.54
C ASP A 105 -4.05 9.87 -5.47
N THR A 106 -3.07 9.58 -4.63
CA THR A 106 -2.72 10.44 -3.50
C THR A 106 -1.21 10.45 -3.34
N LEU A 107 -0.64 11.60 -3.04
CA LEU A 107 0.76 11.69 -2.62
C LEU A 107 0.85 11.54 -1.10
N CYS A 108 1.64 10.56 -0.66
CA CYS A 108 2.00 10.36 0.73
C CYS A 108 3.45 10.83 0.95
N GLU A 109 3.62 12.07 1.34
CA GLU A 109 4.93 12.67 1.57
C GLU A 109 5.64 12.00 2.76
N HIS A 110 6.95 11.85 2.63
CA HIS A 110 7.80 11.28 3.67
C HIS A 110 8.96 12.21 4.01
N VAL A 111 9.29 12.23 5.30
CA VAL A 111 10.49 12.87 5.82
C VAL A 111 11.59 11.82 5.92
N GLY A 112 12.70 12.04 5.21
CA GLY A 112 13.82 11.11 5.15
C GLY A 112 14.04 10.53 3.76
N SER A 113 15.17 9.85 3.57
CA SER A 113 15.62 9.34 2.26
C SER A 113 15.68 7.81 2.19
N LEU A 114 15.40 7.12 3.29
CA LEU A 114 15.54 5.66 3.40
C LEU A 114 14.18 4.99 3.50
N PHE A 115 13.44 4.98 2.40
CA PHE A 115 12.23 4.17 2.28
C PHE A 115 12.11 3.60 0.87
N ASP A 116 11.60 2.38 0.82
CA ASP A 116 11.47 1.62 -0.43
C ASP A 116 10.33 2.17 -1.29
N SER A 117 10.52 2.14 -2.59
CA SER A 117 9.50 2.56 -3.59
C SER A 117 9.04 4.02 -3.49
N GLY A 118 9.78 4.88 -2.79
CA GLY A 118 9.55 6.32 -2.82
C GLY A 118 10.24 6.98 -4.02
N ASP A 119 9.60 7.98 -4.62
CA ASP A 119 10.17 8.78 -5.70
C ASP A 119 9.83 10.26 -5.50
N ARG A 120 10.47 11.13 -6.25
CA ARG A 120 10.11 12.54 -6.31
C ARG A 120 8.95 12.73 -7.28
N HIS A 121 7.90 13.33 -6.80
CA HIS A 121 6.68 13.56 -7.56
C HIS A 121 6.45 15.05 -7.77
N ASP A 122 5.93 15.43 -8.94
CA ASP A 122 5.47 16.79 -9.17
C ASP A 122 4.19 17.04 -8.36
N HIS A 123 4.23 18.02 -7.49
CA HIS A 123 3.12 18.41 -6.65
C HIS A 123 2.87 19.93 -6.81
N HIS A 124 1.62 20.30 -7.00
CA HIS A 124 1.24 21.70 -7.23
C HIS A 124 1.18 22.56 -5.94
N GLY A 125 1.78 22.07 -4.85
CA GLY A 125 1.85 22.75 -3.56
C GLY A 125 3.15 23.52 -3.34
N ASP A 126 3.48 23.75 -2.08
CA ASP A 126 4.64 24.56 -1.65
C ASP A 126 5.99 23.91 -1.96
N ASP A 127 6.08 22.58 -1.95
CA ASP A 127 7.24 21.81 -2.45
C ASP A 127 6.89 21.14 -3.78
N PRO A 128 7.44 21.62 -4.90
CA PRO A 128 7.08 21.10 -6.22
C PRO A 128 7.57 19.65 -6.49
N TYR A 129 8.48 19.11 -5.66
CA TYR A 129 9.05 17.78 -5.86
C TYR A 129 9.27 17.02 -4.53
N PRO A 130 8.21 16.80 -3.72
CA PRO A 130 8.35 16.06 -2.49
C PRO A 130 8.77 14.62 -2.75
N LEU A 131 9.56 14.06 -1.83
CA LEU A 131 9.82 12.64 -1.79
C LEU A 131 8.60 11.93 -1.20
N ALA A 132 7.92 11.10 -1.97
CA ALA A 132 6.62 10.54 -1.59
C ALA A 132 6.40 9.13 -2.14
N HIS A 133 5.50 8.39 -1.50
CA HIS A 133 4.80 7.29 -2.16
C HIS A 133 3.59 7.84 -2.93
N HIS A 134 3.30 7.23 -4.06
CA HIS A 134 2.13 7.55 -4.90
C HIS A 134 1.18 6.34 -4.95
N PRO A 135 0.38 6.11 -3.90
CA PRO A 135 -0.63 5.06 -3.91
C PRO A 135 -1.81 5.45 -4.80
N VAL A 136 -2.24 4.49 -5.61
CA VAL A 136 -3.48 4.54 -6.38
C VAL A 136 -4.48 3.61 -5.72
N THR A 137 -5.63 4.14 -5.35
CA THR A 137 -6.72 3.39 -4.73
C THR A 137 -7.84 3.16 -5.73
N SER A 138 -8.49 2.00 -5.65
CA SER A 138 -9.71 1.71 -6.39
C SER A 138 -10.87 1.44 -5.43
N HIS A 139 -12.03 2.03 -5.72
CA HIS A 139 -13.23 1.94 -4.89
C HIS A 139 -14.40 1.44 -5.69
N ASP A 140 -15.10 0.43 -5.17
CA ASP A 140 -16.42 0.01 -5.68
C ASP A 140 -17.49 0.99 -5.18
N VAL A 141 -18.27 1.52 -6.10
CA VAL A 141 -19.41 2.39 -5.83
C VAL A 141 -20.65 1.75 -6.46
N SER A 142 -21.51 1.16 -5.64
CA SER A 142 -22.70 0.42 -6.09
C SER A 142 -23.90 0.80 -5.25
N GLY A 143 -24.63 1.83 -5.69
CA GLY A 143 -25.75 2.40 -4.94
C GLY A 143 -25.29 3.01 -3.62
N PRO A 144 -25.83 2.57 -2.47
CA PRO A 144 -25.42 3.06 -1.15
C PRO A 144 -24.09 2.45 -0.68
N VAL A 145 -23.58 1.44 -1.36
CA VAL A 145 -22.38 0.69 -0.97
C VAL A 145 -21.16 1.35 -1.57
N ARG A 146 -20.15 1.62 -0.71
CA ARG A 146 -18.84 2.15 -1.10
C ARG A 146 -17.76 1.50 -0.25
N PHE A 147 -16.77 0.87 -0.89
CA PHE A 147 -15.61 0.35 -0.16
C PHE A 147 -14.38 0.29 -1.06
N PRO A 148 -13.17 0.42 -0.47
CA PRO A 148 -11.94 0.25 -1.23
C PRO A 148 -11.80 -1.21 -1.68
N VAL A 149 -11.45 -1.40 -2.95
CA VAL A 149 -11.21 -2.72 -3.55
C VAL A 149 -9.74 -3.06 -3.49
N ASP A 150 -8.88 -2.15 -3.94
CA ASP A 150 -7.44 -2.36 -4.01
C ASP A 150 -6.68 -1.06 -3.76
N LEU A 151 -5.42 -1.22 -3.37
CA LEU A 151 -4.44 -0.15 -3.27
C LEU A 151 -3.14 -0.63 -3.89
N ARG A 152 -2.61 0.12 -4.83
CA ARG A 152 -1.32 -0.14 -5.47
C ARG A 152 -0.42 1.07 -5.31
N VAL A 153 0.79 0.84 -4.83
CA VAL A 153 1.81 1.90 -4.86
C VAL A 153 2.36 1.99 -6.28
N SER A 154 2.24 3.16 -6.87
CA SER A 154 2.86 3.44 -8.17
C SER A 154 4.38 3.33 -8.00
N ARG A 155 5.00 2.52 -8.84
CA ARG A 155 6.45 2.40 -8.88
C ARG A 155 6.92 2.91 -10.23
N ARG A 156 8.04 3.60 -10.22
CA ARG A 156 8.70 3.96 -11.45
C ARG A 156 9.07 2.68 -12.22
N ASP A 157 8.91 2.73 -13.54
CA ASP A 157 9.33 1.62 -14.41
C ASP A 157 10.86 1.47 -14.31
N GLU A 158 11.33 0.40 -13.65
CA GLU A 158 12.75 0.15 -13.45
C GLU A 158 13.50 -0.01 -14.75
N ALA A 159 12.87 -0.59 -15.77
CA ALA A 159 13.49 -0.73 -17.10
C ALA A 159 13.68 0.65 -17.73
N LEU A 160 12.70 1.53 -17.60
CA LEU A 160 12.79 2.90 -18.05
C LEU A 160 13.86 3.69 -17.28
N THR A 161 13.92 3.51 -15.96
CA THR A 161 14.92 4.18 -15.10
C THR A 161 16.34 3.77 -15.51
N ARG A 162 16.59 2.47 -15.67
CA ARG A 162 17.91 1.96 -16.12
C ARG A 162 18.27 2.46 -17.51
N TRP A 163 17.30 2.52 -18.41
CA TRP A 163 17.51 3.08 -19.75
C TRP A 163 17.86 4.57 -19.68
N GLU A 164 17.15 5.36 -18.87
CA GLU A 164 17.42 6.78 -18.66
C GLU A 164 18.83 7.01 -18.07
N GLU A 165 19.24 6.21 -17.09
CA GLU A 165 20.60 6.24 -16.53
C GLU A 165 21.67 5.92 -17.60
N CYS A 166 21.41 4.91 -18.42
CA CYS A 166 22.29 4.51 -19.52
C CYS A 166 22.42 5.63 -20.56
N VAL A 167 21.32 6.29 -20.92
CA VAL A 167 21.32 7.45 -21.82
C VAL A 167 22.16 8.59 -21.24
N HIS A 168 21.98 8.91 -19.95
CA HIS A 168 22.77 9.96 -19.29
C HIS A 168 24.26 9.66 -19.25
N GLN A 169 24.66 8.39 -19.12
CA GLN A 169 26.07 8.00 -19.11
C GLN A 169 26.71 8.06 -20.50
N HIS A 170 26.01 7.67 -21.56
CA HIS A 170 26.58 7.52 -22.89
C HIS A 170 26.28 8.71 -23.80
N VAL A 171 25.21 9.46 -23.53
CA VAL A 171 24.77 10.62 -24.32
C VAL A 171 24.35 11.76 -23.38
N PRO A 172 25.27 12.30 -22.56
CA PRO A 172 24.95 13.24 -21.50
C PRO A 172 24.34 14.57 -21.98
N ASP A 173 24.65 14.99 -23.18
CA ASP A 173 24.17 16.27 -23.74
C ASP A 173 22.74 16.18 -24.32
N ARG A 174 22.12 15.01 -24.30
CA ARG A 174 20.79 14.82 -24.91
C ARG A 174 19.69 14.73 -23.81
N PRO A 175 18.84 15.75 -23.68
CA PRO A 175 17.80 15.75 -22.67
C PRO A 175 16.76 14.66 -22.94
N ILE A 176 16.34 13.97 -21.87
CA ILE A 176 15.30 12.94 -21.95
C ILE A 176 13.92 13.61 -21.90
N PRO A 177 13.07 13.45 -22.94
CA PRO A 177 11.76 14.10 -22.98
C PRO A 177 10.80 13.52 -21.94
N ALA A 178 10.00 14.37 -21.28
CA ALA A 178 8.97 13.95 -20.34
C ALA A 178 7.82 13.18 -21.04
N LYS A 179 7.50 13.53 -22.29
CA LYS A 179 6.38 12.91 -23.03
C LYS A 179 6.74 11.52 -23.58
N LYS A 180 5.91 10.52 -23.28
CA LYS A 180 6.08 9.12 -23.70
C LYS A 180 6.35 8.97 -25.21
N LYS A 181 5.64 9.71 -26.06
CA LYS A 181 5.80 9.64 -27.53
C LYS A 181 7.16 10.16 -28.01
N GLU A 182 7.66 11.21 -27.39
CA GLU A 182 8.98 11.79 -27.70
C GLU A 182 10.09 10.91 -27.15
N ARG A 183 9.90 10.33 -25.97
CA ARG A 183 10.79 9.36 -25.35
C ARG A 183 10.96 8.10 -26.21
N ALA A 184 9.85 7.57 -26.76
CA ALA A 184 9.89 6.42 -27.66
C ALA A 184 10.63 6.72 -29.00
N ARG A 185 10.67 7.97 -29.43
CA ARG A 185 11.51 8.38 -30.59
C ARG A 185 12.98 8.43 -30.21
N LEU A 186 13.29 9.06 -29.07
CA LEU A 186 14.66 9.09 -28.54
C LEU A 186 15.21 7.67 -28.34
N GLN A 187 14.40 6.75 -27.82
CA GLN A 187 14.77 5.36 -27.60
C GLN A 187 15.21 4.67 -28.88
N LYS A 188 14.47 4.85 -29.97
CA LYS A 188 14.88 4.29 -31.30
C LYS A 188 16.21 4.84 -31.84
N ASP A 189 16.52 6.08 -31.49
CA ASP A 189 17.75 6.73 -31.93
C ASP A 189 18.95 6.32 -31.07
N VAL A 190 18.75 6.02 -29.80
CA VAL A 190 19.79 5.80 -28.78
C VAL A 190 20.07 4.33 -28.54
N ASP A 191 19.06 3.44 -28.54
CA ASP A 191 19.25 2.01 -28.31
C ASP A 191 20.33 1.33 -29.20
N PRO A 192 20.51 1.72 -30.46
CA PRO A 192 21.62 1.19 -31.30
C PRO A 192 23.03 1.62 -30.85
N ILE A 193 23.13 2.64 -29.97
CA ILE A 193 24.40 3.21 -29.49
C ILE A 193 24.75 2.68 -28.09
N LEU A 194 23.73 2.23 -27.33
CA LEU A 194 23.84 1.65 -25.96
C LEU A 194 24.13 0.16 -26.02
#